data_133e6847ac23d03d282d54c28d689e8d
#
_entry.id   133e6847ac23d03d282d54c28d689e8d
#
_cell.length_a   1.000
_cell.length_b   1.000
_cell.length_c   1.000
_cell.angle_alpha   90.00
_cell.angle_beta   90.00
_cell.angle_gamma   90.00
#
_symmetry.space_group_name_H-M   'P 1'
#
loop_
_entity.id
_entity.type
_entity.pdbx_description
1 polymer ?
#
loop_
_entity_poly.entity_id
_entity_poly.type
_entity_poly.pdbx_seq_one_letter_code
_entity_poly.pdbx_strand_id
1 'polypeptide(L)'
;MKKQLLTSLFAFLLVFSLCMGCSKAETGDKTTASDSFEVSSQKTSPVKITLNEVAHSVFYAPLYVAIEKGYFKDENIDLTLVTGFGADKTMTAVISGEADIGFMGSEASVYMYSEGASDYVVNFAQLTQRAGNFLVARQDNEHFQWADLKGKTVLGG
;
A
#
# COMPACT_ATOMS: atom_id res chain seq x y z
N MET A 1 -7.31 -38.57 -31.54
CA MET A 1 -7.83 -37.36 -30.89
C MET A 1 -9.36 -37.29 -30.74
N LYS A 2 -10.15 -38.22 -31.29
CA LYS A 2 -11.64 -38.20 -31.14
C LYS A 2 -12.17 -38.99 -29.93
N LYS A 3 -11.35 -39.80 -29.25
CA LYS A 3 -11.79 -40.61 -28.11
C LYS A 3 -11.69 -39.92 -26.74
N GLN A 4 -10.90 -38.85 -26.62
CA GLN A 4 -10.79 -38.10 -25.36
C GLN A 4 -11.86 -36.99 -25.19
N LEU A 5 -12.51 -36.59 -26.28
CA LEU A 5 -13.59 -35.60 -26.22
C LEU A 5 -14.92 -36.13 -25.69
N LEU A 6 -15.12 -37.47 -25.83
CA LEU A 6 -16.38 -38.11 -25.46
C LEU A 6 -16.45 -38.42 -23.96
N THR A 7 -15.31 -38.63 -23.29
CA THR A 7 -15.24 -38.93 -21.85
C THR A 7 -15.39 -37.66 -20.99
N SER A 8 -15.02 -36.49 -21.52
CA SER A 8 -15.16 -35.21 -20.81
C SER A 8 -16.62 -34.71 -20.78
N LEU A 9 -17.42 -35.04 -21.78
CA LEU A 9 -18.82 -34.64 -21.87
C LEU A 9 -19.73 -35.43 -20.93
N PHE A 10 -19.35 -36.68 -20.58
CA PHE A 10 -20.16 -37.51 -19.69
C PHE A 10 -19.96 -37.22 -18.20
N ALA A 11 -18.81 -36.62 -17.82
CA ALA A 11 -18.52 -36.21 -16.43
C ALA A 11 -19.23 -34.93 -16.02
N PHE A 12 -19.63 -34.09 -16.97
CA PHE A 12 -20.31 -32.81 -16.68
C PHE A 12 -21.82 -32.91 -16.46
N LEU A 13 -22.43 -34.04 -16.88
CA LEU A 13 -23.87 -34.27 -16.79
C LEU A 13 -24.32 -34.91 -15.46
N LEU A 14 -23.41 -35.39 -14.63
CA LEU A 14 -23.73 -36.08 -13.38
C LEU A 14 -23.72 -35.24 -12.13
N VAL A 15 -23.28 -33.97 -12.22
CA VAL A 15 -23.21 -33.03 -11.07
C VAL A 15 -24.45 -32.13 -10.94
N PHE A 16 -25.37 -32.14 -11.91
CA PHE A 16 -26.51 -31.21 -11.93
C PHE A 16 -27.82 -31.75 -11.33
N SER A 17 -27.81 -32.94 -10.70
CA SER A 17 -29.07 -33.62 -10.29
C SER A 17 -29.31 -33.72 -8.78
N LEU A 18 -28.65 -32.96 -7.92
CA LEU A 18 -28.77 -33.12 -6.45
C LEU A 18 -29.11 -31.84 -5.68
N CYS A 19 -29.90 -30.92 -6.23
CA CYS A 19 -30.43 -29.78 -5.47
C CYS A 19 -31.92 -29.53 -5.79
N MET A 20 -32.77 -30.51 -5.50
CA MET A 20 -34.20 -30.29 -5.41
C MET A 20 -34.74 -31.02 -4.17
N GLY A 21 -35.02 -30.27 -3.11
CA GLY A 21 -35.58 -30.83 -1.88
C GLY A 21 -36.05 -29.78 -0.89
N CYS A 22 -37.30 -29.52 -0.96
CA CYS A 22 -38.34 -29.29 0.04
C CYS A 22 -38.53 -27.92 0.62
N SER A 23 -39.49 -27.26 0.04
CA SER A 23 -40.42 -26.31 0.66
C SER A 23 -41.35 -27.02 1.64
N LYS A 24 -41.46 -26.54 2.88
CA LYS A 24 -42.62 -26.80 3.76
C LYS A 24 -43.08 -25.49 4.37
N ALA A 25 -44.26 -25.10 3.98
CA ALA A 25 -45.01 -23.99 4.57
C ALA A 25 -45.62 -24.44 5.90
N GLU A 26 -45.50 -23.67 6.94
CA GLU A 26 -46.42 -23.65 8.07
C GLU A 26 -46.69 -22.19 8.49
N THR A 27 -47.97 -21.93 8.58
CA THR A 27 -48.65 -20.70 8.93
C THR A 27 -48.69 -20.53 10.46
N GLY A 28 -48.46 -19.30 10.94
CA GLY A 28 -49.02 -18.83 12.20
C GLY A 28 -48.02 -18.47 13.28
N ASP A 29 -47.82 -17.29 13.62
CA ASP A 29 -48.30 -16.50 14.75
C ASP A 29 -47.42 -15.28 15.00
N LYS A 30 -48.01 -14.16 15.25
CA LYS A 30 -47.40 -12.89 15.57
C LYS A 30 -46.80 -12.95 16.97
N THR A 31 -45.47 -12.81 17.09
CA THR A 31 -44.89 -12.32 18.33
C THR A 31 -43.77 -11.33 17.96
N THR A 32 -43.98 -10.10 18.38
CA THR A 32 -43.03 -9.00 18.30
C THR A 32 -41.80 -9.36 19.11
N ALA A 33 -40.73 -9.84 18.47
CA ALA A 33 -39.42 -9.94 19.05
C ALA A 33 -38.56 -8.84 18.39
N SER A 34 -38.16 -7.89 19.22
CA SER A 34 -37.14 -6.89 18.92
C SER A 34 -35.86 -7.65 18.69
N ASP A 35 -35.54 -7.95 17.44
CA ASP A 35 -34.27 -8.55 17.04
C ASP A 35 -33.22 -7.46 17.10
N SER A 36 -32.54 -7.36 18.24
CA SER A 36 -31.31 -6.60 18.37
C SER A 36 -30.27 -7.31 17.49
N PHE A 37 -30.01 -6.73 16.33
CA PHE A 37 -28.91 -7.12 15.48
C PHE A 37 -27.61 -6.89 16.24
N GLU A 38 -27.16 -7.89 16.99
CA GLU A 38 -25.80 -7.90 17.49
C GLU A 38 -24.88 -8.02 16.30
N VAL A 39 -24.33 -6.88 15.88
CA VAL A 39 -23.16 -6.85 15.01
C VAL A 39 -22.04 -7.54 15.78
N SER A 40 -21.91 -8.83 15.56
CA SER A 40 -20.74 -9.59 15.99
C SER A 40 -19.52 -8.94 15.33
N SER A 41 -18.85 -8.06 16.06
CA SER A 41 -17.55 -7.52 15.70
C SER A 41 -16.56 -8.68 15.71
N GLN A 42 -16.50 -9.42 14.59
CA GLN A 42 -15.39 -10.34 14.37
C GLN A 42 -14.12 -9.49 14.34
N LYS A 43 -13.36 -9.56 15.43
CA LYS A 43 -12.02 -8.96 15.52
C LYS A 43 -11.14 -9.68 14.49
N THR A 44 -11.11 -9.14 13.28
CA THR A 44 -10.21 -9.63 12.23
C THR A 44 -8.77 -9.42 12.69
N SER A 45 -7.89 -10.37 12.38
CA SER A 45 -6.47 -10.20 12.67
C SER A 45 -5.94 -8.95 11.97
N PRO A 46 -5.04 -8.17 12.60
CA PRO A 46 -4.46 -6.99 11.97
C PRO A 46 -3.81 -7.33 10.63
N VAL A 47 -3.97 -6.44 9.67
CA VAL A 47 -3.28 -6.52 8.39
C VAL A 47 -1.84 -6.08 8.61
N LYS A 48 -0.89 -6.96 8.30
CA LYS A 48 0.54 -6.64 8.39
C LYS A 48 0.97 -5.88 7.15
N ILE A 49 1.61 -4.74 7.35
CA ILE A 49 2.14 -3.90 6.27
C ILE A 49 3.57 -3.51 6.59
N THR A 50 4.47 -3.74 5.64
CA THR A 50 5.83 -3.23 5.68
C THR A 50 5.91 -1.98 4.81
N LEU A 51 6.24 -0.84 5.42
CA LEU A 51 6.50 0.42 4.75
C LEU A 51 7.99 0.70 4.76
N ASN A 52 8.59 0.88 3.57
CA ASN A 52 9.99 1.26 3.43
C ASN A 52 10.10 2.75 3.11
N GLU A 53 10.79 3.52 3.97
CA GLU A 53 11.06 4.93 3.77
C GLU A 53 12.48 5.17 3.25
N VAL A 54 12.65 6.19 2.43
CA VAL A 54 13.97 6.55 1.85
C VAL A 54 14.99 6.92 2.92
N ALA A 55 14.55 7.69 3.91
CA ALA A 55 15.38 8.15 5.02
C ALA A 55 14.49 8.52 6.21
N HIS A 56 15.03 8.43 7.41
CA HIS A 56 14.35 8.98 8.58
C HIS A 56 14.48 10.49 8.59
N SER A 57 13.38 11.22 8.36
CA SER A 57 13.43 12.66 8.10
C SER A 57 12.28 13.40 8.76
N VAL A 58 12.57 14.62 9.23
CA VAL A 58 11.54 15.54 9.77
C VAL A 58 10.43 15.84 8.76
N PHE A 59 10.69 15.72 7.46
CA PHE A 59 9.65 15.88 6.44
C PHE A 59 8.58 14.80 6.48
N TYR A 60 8.86 13.69 7.15
CA TYR A 60 7.95 12.55 7.31
C TYR A 60 7.26 12.54 8.68
N ALA A 61 7.39 13.64 9.43
CA ALA A 61 6.79 13.77 10.76
C ALA A 61 5.31 13.35 10.86
N PRO A 62 4.42 13.63 9.88
CA PRO A 62 3.05 13.16 9.93
C PRO A 62 2.93 11.63 10.01
N LEU A 63 3.79 10.90 9.32
CA LEU A 63 3.85 9.44 9.38
C LEU A 63 4.25 8.96 10.79
N TYR A 64 5.29 9.56 11.36
CA TYR A 64 5.76 9.20 12.71
C TYR A 64 4.74 9.52 13.78
N VAL A 65 4.04 10.66 13.64
CA VAL A 65 2.95 11.02 14.56
C VAL A 65 1.81 9.99 14.45
N ALA A 66 1.46 9.53 13.25
CA ALA A 66 0.44 8.51 13.07
C ALA A 66 0.83 7.18 13.72
N ILE A 67 2.11 6.80 13.64
CA ILE A 67 2.64 5.60 14.31
C ILE A 67 2.57 5.76 15.83
N GLU A 68 3.11 6.85 16.37
CA GLU A 68 3.16 7.11 17.81
C GLU A 68 1.78 7.27 18.45
N LYS A 69 0.84 7.86 17.71
CA LYS A 69 -0.56 8.01 18.17
C LYS A 69 -1.39 6.74 18.02
N GLY A 70 -0.86 5.72 17.36
CA GLY A 70 -1.55 4.44 17.19
C GLY A 70 -2.61 4.43 16.08
N TYR A 71 -2.67 5.44 15.20
CA TYR A 71 -3.69 5.54 14.15
C TYR A 71 -3.71 4.34 13.20
N PHE A 72 -2.57 3.72 12.94
CA PHE A 72 -2.53 2.49 12.17
C PHE A 72 -3.19 1.32 12.91
N LYS A 73 -3.01 1.23 14.22
CA LYS A 73 -3.64 0.20 15.05
C LYS A 73 -5.15 0.39 15.13
N ASP A 74 -5.61 1.65 15.17
CA ASP A 74 -7.04 1.98 15.17
C ASP A 74 -7.72 1.50 13.88
N GLU A 75 -6.96 1.50 12.77
CA GLU A 75 -7.39 0.97 11.46
C GLU A 75 -7.09 -0.54 11.29
N ASN A 76 -6.75 -1.24 12.37
CA ASN A 76 -6.41 -2.66 12.36
C ASN A 76 -5.22 -3.00 11.46
N ILE A 77 -4.23 -2.09 11.39
CA ILE A 77 -2.97 -2.25 10.65
C ILE A 77 -1.82 -2.46 11.64
N ASP A 78 -1.06 -3.52 11.45
CA ASP A 78 0.21 -3.80 12.12
C ASP A 78 1.35 -3.34 11.19
N LEU A 79 1.79 -2.09 11.39
CA LEU A 79 2.77 -1.44 10.52
C LEU A 79 4.19 -1.71 10.99
N THR A 80 5.03 -2.18 10.08
CA THR A 80 6.49 -2.24 10.24
C THR A 80 7.12 -1.15 9.39
N LEU A 81 7.88 -0.24 10.00
CA LEU A 81 8.62 0.80 9.29
C LEU A 81 10.07 0.38 9.13
N VAL A 82 10.60 0.45 7.90
CA VAL A 82 11.98 0.12 7.54
C VAL A 82 12.59 1.31 6.80
N THR A 83 13.84 1.67 7.12
CA THR A 83 14.57 2.72 6.41
C THR A 83 15.48 2.09 5.34
N GLY A 84 15.26 2.44 4.08
CA GLY A 84 15.99 1.89 2.93
C GLY A 84 17.31 2.59 2.64
N PHE A 85 17.52 3.82 3.12
CA PHE A 85 18.69 4.64 2.86
C PHE A 85 18.93 4.94 1.37
N GLY A 86 17.87 5.25 0.64
CA GLY A 86 17.89 5.66 -0.76
C GLY A 86 16.61 5.30 -1.49
N ALA A 87 16.21 6.14 -2.46
CA ALA A 87 15.01 5.91 -3.26
C ALA A 87 15.12 4.66 -4.14
N ASP A 88 16.31 4.36 -4.64
CA ASP A 88 16.65 3.16 -5.39
C ASP A 88 16.44 1.89 -4.57
N LYS A 89 16.85 1.90 -3.32
CA LYS A 89 16.68 0.76 -2.39
C LYS A 89 15.25 0.59 -1.96
N THR A 90 14.56 1.70 -1.66
CA THR A 90 13.12 1.67 -1.34
C THR A 90 12.32 1.12 -2.52
N MET A 91 12.62 1.56 -3.74
CA MET A 91 12.00 1.04 -4.96
C MET A 91 12.27 -0.47 -5.11
N THR A 92 13.52 -0.89 -4.92
CA THR A 92 13.89 -2.31 -4.98
C THR A 92 13.12 -3.14 -3.97
N ALA A 93 12.99 -2.66 -2.72
CA ALA A 93 12.25 -3.38 -1.68
C ALA A 93 10.77 -3.59 -2.05
N VAL A 94 10.14 -2.59 -2.69
CA VAL A 94 8.75 -2.72 -3.14
C VAL A 94 8.63 -3.73 -4.29
N ILE A 95 9.50 -3.65 -5.28
CA ILE A 95 9.42 -4.53 -6.46
C ILE A 95 9.76 -5.98 -6.10
N SER A 96 10.70 -6.18 -5.17
CA SER A 96 11.05 -7.52 -4.69
C SER A 96 10.00 -8.14 -3.76
N GLY A 97 9.01 -7.35 -3.30
CA GLY A 97 8.02 -7.78 -2.33
C GLY A 97 8.53 -7.80 -0.88
N GLU A 98 9.71 -7.22 -0.61
CA GLU A 98 10.21 -7.04 0.77
C GLU A 98 9.45 -5.94 1.51
N ALA A 99 8.84 -5.01 0.78
CA ALA A 99 7.96 -3.99 1.31
C ALA A 99 6.68 -3.89 0.50
N ASP A 100 5.55 -3.68 1.20
CA ASP A 100 4.25 -3.51 0.57
C ASP A 100 4.08 -2.08 0.05
N ILE A 101 4.70 -1.11 0.73
CA ILE A 101 4.60 0.32 0.42
C ILE A 101 5.99 0.95 0.45
N GLY A 102 6.32 1.74 -0.58
CA GLY A 102 7.49 2.59 -0.62
C GLY A 102 7.11 4.05 -0.35
N PHE A 103 7.81 4.67 0.59
CA PHE A 103 7.69 6.10 0.84
C PHE A 103 8.92 6.82 0.31
N MET A 104 8.80 7.37 -0.88
CA MET A 104 9.88 7.96 -1.67
C MET A 104 9.33 9.06 -2.59
N GLY A 105 10.23 9.78 -3.25
CA GLY A 105 9.84 10.74 -4.27
C GLY A 105 9.18 10.05 -5.48
N SER A 106 8.21 10.73 -6.08
CA SER A 106 7.48 10.21 -7.26
C SER A 106 8.38 10.03 -8.48
N GLU A 107 9.53 10.69 -8.54
CA GLU A 107 10.53 10.54 -9.60
C GLU A 107 11.03 9.09 -9.72
N ALA A 108 11.10 8.35 -8.61
CA ALA A 108 11.53 6.96 -8.64
C ALA A 108 10.59 6.07 -9.48
N SER A 109 9.28 6.31 -9.40
CA SER A 109 8.30 5.59 -10.24
C SER A 109 8.40 5.99 -11.71
N VAL A 110 8.71 7.27 -12.00
CA VAL A 110 8.91 7.77 -13.36
C VAL A 110 10.15 7.13 -13.99
N TYR A 111 11.25 7.06 -13.25
CA TYR A 111 12.48 6.39 -13.74
C TYR A 111 12.22 4.91 -14.04
N MET A 112 11.59 4.20 -13.12
CA MET A 112 11.25 2.80 -13.29
C MET A 112 10.43 2.57 -14.58
N TYR A 113 9.41 3.38 -14.79
CA TYR A 113 8.58 3.32 -15.99
C TYR A 113 9.39 3.64 -17.26
N SER A 114 10.26 4.66 -17.23
CA SER A 114 11.06 5.08 -18.37
C SER A 114 12.14 4.06 -18.76
N GLU A 115 12.62 3.27 -17.82
CA GLU A 115 13.56 2.16 -18.06
C GLU A 115 12.86 0.93 -18.70
N GLY A 116 11.55 1.01 -18.93
CA GLY A 116 10.80 -0.04 -19.61
C GLY A 116 10.46 -1.25 -18.74
N ALA A 117 10.42 -1.08 -17.43
CA ALA A 117 9.97 -2.13 -16.53
C ALA A 117 8.55 -2.57 -16.89
N SER A 118 8.33 -3.88 -17.01
CA SER A 118 7.01 -4.45 -17.27
C SER A 118 6.13 -4.44 -16.00
N ASP A 119 6.76 -4.42 -14.84
CA ASP A 119 6.12 -4.28 -13.53
C ASP A 119 6.63 -2.98 -12.89
N TYR A 120 5.73 -2.06 -12.57
CA TYR A 120 6.06 -0.75 -12.06
C TYR A 120 5.13 -0.36 -10.91
N VAL A 121 5.65 0.47 -10.02
CA VAL A 121 4.89 0.96 -8.88
C VAL A 121 3.92 2.06 -9.28
N VAL A 122 2.81 2.18 -8.54
CA VAL A 122 1.79 3.22 -8.73
C VAL A 122 1.79 4.15 -7.53
N ASN A 123 1.90 5.45 -7.78
CA ASN A 123 1.73 6.45 -6.73
C ASN A 123 0.25 6.58 -6.37
N PHE A 124 -0.12 6.34 -5.13
CA PHE A 124 -1.51 6.39 -4.67
C PHE A 124 -1.79 7.48 -3.63
N ALA A 125 -0.76 8.02 -2.98
CA ALA A 125 -0.91 9.05 -1.96
C ALA A 125 0.29 10.00 -1.93
N GLN A 126 0.06 11.23 -1.49
CA GLN A 126 1.08 12.23 -1.28
C GLN A 126 1.04 12.69 0.18
N LEU A 127 2.12 12.46 0.93
CA LEU A 127 2.20 12.85 2.33
C LEU A 127 2.67 14.31 2.49
N THR A 128 3.64 14.73 1.68
CA THR A 128 4.19 16.08 1.72
C THR A 128 3.85 16.85 0.47
N GLN A 129 3.17 17.98 0.61
CA GLN A 129 2.82 18.85 -0.53
C GLN A 129 3.92 19.87 -0.85
N ARG A 130 4.78 20.15 0.11
CA ARG A 130 5.86 21.13 -0.01
C ARG A 130 7.12 20.55 0.60
N ALA A 131 8.05 20.12 -0.25
CA ALA A 131 9.41 19.81 0.16
C ALA A 131 10.21 21.12 0.14
N GLY A 132 10.88 21.45 1.24
CA GLY A 132 11.80 22.58 1.29
C GLY A 132 13.20 22.11 0.95
N ASN A 133 13.72 22.51 -0.21
CA ASN A 133 15.14 22.39 -0.49
C ASN A 133 15.82 23.71 -0.19
N PHE A 134 16.88 23.66 0.63
CA PHE A 134 17.60 24.82 1.07
C PHE A 134 19.06 24.69 0.66
N LEU A 135 19.62 25.75 0.08
CA LEU A 135 21.05 25.85 -0.10
C LEU A 135 21.68 26.35 1.21
N VAL A 136 22.51 25.54 1.80
CA VAL A 136 23.19 25.85 3.07
C VAL A 136 24.66 26.06 2.84
N ALA A 137 25.20 27.17 3.33
CA ALA A 137 26.61 27.47 3.29
C ALA A 137 27.21 27.46 4.71
N ARG A 138 28.56 27.27 4.80
CA ARG A 138 29.25 27.30 6.08
C ARG A 138 29.41 28.71 6.66
N GLN A 139 29.31 29.70 5.80
CA GLN A 139 29.46 31.11 6.16
C GLN A 139 28.26 31.88 5.62
N ASP A 140 27.88 32.91 6.34
CA ASP A 140 26.86 33.84 5.91
C ASP A 140 27.31 34.61 4.67
N ASN A 141 26.35 34.85 3.75
CA ASN A 141 26.56 35.67 2.56
C ASN A 141 25.29 36.49 2.29
N GLU A 142 25.24 37.66 2.87
CA GLU A 142 24.08 38.59 2.74
C GLU A 142 23.85 39.02 1.28
N HIS A 143 24.84 38.92 0.41
CA HIS A 143 24.77 39.31 -1.01
C HIS A 143 24.80 38.15 -1.97
N PHE A 144 24.40 36.95 -1.53
CA PHE A 144 24.41 35.75 -2.35
C PHE A 144 23.71 35.93 -3.69
N GLN A 145 24.39 35.52 -4.75
CA GLN A 145 23.85 35.40 -6.11
C GLN A 145 24.06 33.97 -6.61
N TRP A 146 23.11 33.45 -7.38
CA TRP A 146 23.25 32.13 -7.96
C TRP A 146 24.50 31.96 -8.82
N ALA A 147 24.98 33.05 -9.43
CA ALA A 147 26.23 33.05 -10.20
C ALA A 147 27.47 32.73 -9.34
N ASP A 148 27.39 32.94 -8.02
CA ASP A 148 28.49 32.66 -7.10
C ASP A 148 28.78 31.15 -6.97
N LEU A 149 27.85 30.31 -7.38
CA LEU A 149 28.01 28.87 -7.40
C LEU A 149 28.79 28.36 -8.62
N LYS A 150 29.06 29.22 -9.61
CA LYS A 150 29.79 28.78 -10.80
C LYS A 150 31.21 28.30 -10.40
N GLY A 151 31.50 27.07 -10.75
CA GLY A 151 32.78 26.42 -10.43
C GLY A 151 32.91 26.00 -8.96
N LYS A 152 31.85 26.03 -8.16
CA LYS A 152 31.82 25.47 -6.80
C LYS A 152 31.26 24.09 -6.80
N THR A 153 31.67 23.29 -5.82
CA THR A 153 31.09 21.99 -5.55
C THR A 153 29.88 22.18 -4.64
N VAL A 154 28.72 21.67 -5.08
CA VAL A 154 27.48 21.64 -4.30
C VAL A 154 27.14 20.19 -4.05
N LEU A 155 26.86 19.84 -2.78
CA LEU A 155 26.36 18.53 -2.41
C LEU A 155 24.86 18.54 -2.55
N GLY A 156 24.33 17.68 -3.39
CA GLY A 156 22.91 17.42 -3.51
C GLY A 156 22.49 16.13 -2.79
N GLY A 157 21.23 16.05 -2.40
CA GLY A 157 20.63 14.86 -1.82
C GLY A 157 19.62 14.22 -2.76
#